data_a9db661da28df935daadf693ded3e476
#
_entry.id   a9db661da28df935daadf693ded3e476
#
_cell.length_a   1.000
_cell.length_b   1.000
_cell.length_c   1.000
_cell.angle_alpha   90.00
_cell.angle_beta   90.00
_cell.angle_gamma   90.00
#
_symmetry.space_group_name_H-M   'P 1'
#
loop_
_entity.id
_entity.type
_entity.pdbx_description
1 polymer ?
#
loop_
_entity_poly.entity_id
_entity_poly.type
_entity_poly.pdbx_seq_one_letter_code
_entity_poly.pdbx_strand_id
1 'polypeptide(L)'
;YNYTAGYEDLGAGADDDAKKAYEEDKAAFEALCAKYDLPTTRLTEEEGKNLDLTIFKKMVGIEAPDDYTLVYHCTSPMAYFPTLATYNCLYPASHDLIEKLGVDGFLACTYDNMWYNGCYTITTYVNANEKVLTKNPLYWDTDCTLFDSVTYKMVESKDVAFQMFQAGEVDDITLTESNLH
;
A
#
# COMPACT_ATOMS: atom_id res chain seq x y z
N TYR A 1 -17.57 5.04 -7.18
CA TYR A 1 -18.36 5.34 -8.39
C TYR A 1 -18.41 4.10 -9.27
N ASN A 2 -19.60 3.65 -9.66
CA ASN A 2 -19.73 2.49 -10.54
C ASN A 2 -19.98 2.97 -11.99
N TYR A 3 -18.90 3.29 -12.69
CA TYR A 3 -18.95 3.76 -14.08
C TYR A 3 -19.56 2.76 -15.06
N THR A 4 -19.55 1.47 -14.72
CA THR A 4 -20.13 0.42 -15.54
C THR A 4 -21.64 0.33 -15.41
N ALA A 5 -22.21 0.80 -14.30
CA ALA A 5 -23.66 0.84 -14.07
C ALA A 5 -24.35 1.98 -14.84
N GLY A 6 -23.63 3.12 -15.05
CA GLY A 6 -24.25 4.34 -15.56
C GLY A 6 -25.33 4.84 -14.57
N TYR A 7 -26.03 5.89 -14.94
CA TYR A 7 -27.24 6.32 -14.27
C TYR A 7 -28.43 5.68 -14.97
N GLU A 8 -29.05 4.70 -14.32
CA GLU A 8 -30.34 4.15 -14.78
C GLU A 8 -31.46 5.10 -14.34
N ASP A 9 -32.48 5.26 -15.19
CA ASP A 9 -33.65 6.04 -14.82
C ASP A 9 -34.30 5.46 -13.56
N LEU A 10 -34.57 6.33 -12.60
CA LEU A 10 -35.39 5.97 -11.45
C LEU A 10 -36.73 5.47 -11.94
N GLY A 11 -37.10 4.25 -11.57
CA GLY A 11 -38.40 3.69 -11.95
C GLY A 11 -39.57 4.61 -11.55
N ALA A 12 -40.69 4.49 -12.23
CA ALA A 12 -41.89 5.35 -12.08
C ALA A 12 -42.48 5.42 -10.64
N GLY A 13 -41.95 4.66 -9.68
CA GLY A 13 -42.38 4.61 -8.27
C GLY A 13 -41.43 5.26 -7.28
N ALA A 14 -40.37 5.93 -7.73
CA ALA A 14 -39.43 6.59 -6.81
C ALA A 14 -40.07 7.79 -6.11
N ASP A 15 -39.86 7.92 -4.81
CA ASP A 15 -40.31 9.06 -4.02
C ASP A 15 -39.50 10.34 -4.34
N ASP A 16 -39.93 11.46 -3.84
CA ASP A 16 -39.32 12.75 -4.15
C ASP A 16 -37.90 12.92 -3.56
N ASP A 17 -37.63 12.26 -2.43
CA ASP A 17 -36.31 12.27 -1.79
C ASP A 17 -35.31 11.43 -2.59
N ALA A 18 -35.74 10.28 -3.09
CA ALA A 18 -34.90 9.45 -3.97
C ALA A 18 -34.60 10.14 -5.31
N LYS A 19 -35.59 10.85 -5.89
CA LYS A 19 -35.38 11.65 -7.09
C LYS A 19 -34.38 12.77 -6.88
N LYS A 20 -34.51 13.49 -5.77
CA LYS A 20 -33.59 14.58 -5.43
C LYS A 20 -32.16 14.07 -5.23
N ALA A 21 -31.97 12.99 -4.47
CA ALA A 21 -30.66 12.38 -4.28
C ALA A 21 -30.05 11.91 -5.60
N TYR A 22 -30.83 11.32 -6.49
CA TYR A 22 -30.40 10.91 -7.82
C TYR A 22 -29.92 12.09 -8.67
N GLU A 23 -30.67 13.21 -8.72
CA GLU A 23 -30.28 14.39 -9.47
C GLU A 23 -29.01 15.05 -8.91
N GLU A 24 -28.85 15.07 -7.58
CA GLU A 24 -27.64 15.57 -6.91
C GLU A 24 -26.42 14.71 -7.25
N ASP A 25 -26.54 13.40 -7.19
CA ASP A 25 -25.46 12.46 -7.53
C ASP A 25 -25.10 12.52 -9.01
N LYS A 26 -26.11 12.61 -9.88
CA LYS A 26 -25.91 12.75 -11.34
C LYS A 26 -25.17 14.03 -11.67
N ALA A 27 -25.58 15.16 -11.08
CA ALA A 27 -24.92 16.44 -11.28
C ALA A 27 -23.47 16.43 -10.78
N ALA A 28 -23.19 15.79 -9.64
CA ALA A 28 -21.85 15.63 -9.10
C ALA A 28 -20.97 14.78 -10.03
N PHE A 29 -21.53 13.71 -10.60
CA PHE A 29 -20.85 12.86 -11.58
C PHE A 29 -20.54 13.62 -12.87
N GLU A 30 -21.51 14.32 -13.44
CA GLU A 30 -21.30 15.10 -14.65
C GLU A 30 -20.25 16.20 -14.46
N ALA A 31 -20.24 16.84 -13.29
CA ALA A 31 -19.20 17.82 -12.92
C ALA A 31 -17.81 17.19 -12.83
N LEU A 32 -17.72 15.98 -12.27
CA LEU A 32 -16.47 15.22 -12.19
C LEU A 32 -15.98 14.83 -13.58
N CYS A 33 -16.87 14.33 -14.45
CA CYS A 33 -16.55 13.98 -15.82
C CYS A 33 -16.05 15.21 -16.61
N ALA A 34 -16.73 16.34 -16.49
CA ALA A 34 -16.31 17.59 -17.12
C ALA A 34 -14.93 18.07 -16.64
N LYS A 35 -14.66 17.94 -15.33
CA LYS A 35 -13.37 18.33 -14.75
C LYS A 35 -12.19 17.52 -15.31
N TYR A 36 -12.40 16.24 -15.60
CA TYR A 36 -11.35 15.33 -16.04
C TYR A 36 -11.45 14.91 -17.50
N ASP A 37 -12.34 15.54 -18.26
CA ASP A 37 -12.60 15.23 -19.69
C ASP A 37 -12.93 13.73 -19.89
N LEU A 38 -13.95 13.25 -19.17
CA LEU A 38 -14.36 11.87 -19.15
C LEU A 38 -15.75 11.69 -19.79
N PRO A 39 -16.05 10.54 -20.40
CA PRO A 39 -17.36 10.27 -20.94
C PRO A 39 -18.43 10.14 -19.84
N THR A 40 -19.61 10.64 -20.09
CA THR A 40 -20.79 10.55 -19.20
C THR A 40 -21.68 9.36 -19.54
N THR A 41 -21.37 8.62 -20.62
CA THR A 41 -22.15 7.48 -21.09
C THR A 41 -21.76 6.20 -20.34
N ARG A 42 -22.71 5.26 -20.28
CA ARG A 42 -22.46 3.92 -19.74
C ARG A 42 -21.33 3.24 -20.51
N LEU A 43 -20.40 2.65 -19.76
CA LEU A 43 -19.22 1.96 -20.28
C LEU A 43 -19.39 0.43 -20.15
N THR A 44 -18.69 -0.31 -21.00
CA THR A 44 -18.47 -1.74 -20.76
C THR A 44 -17.58 -1.94 -19.52
N GLU A 45 -17.55 -3.16 -18.98
CA GLU A 45 -16.71 -3.48 -17.82
C GLU A 45 -15.22 -3.21 -18.09
N GLU A 46 -14.75 -3.51 -19.30
CA GLU A 46 -13.37 -3.28 -19.70
C GLU A 46 -13.05 -1.78 -19.85
N GLU A 47 -13.95 -1.03 -20.52
CA GLU A 47 -13.83 0.42 -20.63
C GLU A 47 -13.88 1.09 -19.26
N GLY A 48 -14.73 0.61 -18.35
CA GLY A 48 -14.82 1.09 -16.97
C GLY A 48 -13.52 0.89 -16.20
N LYS A 49 -12.90 -0.28 -16.29
CA LYS A 49 -11.58 -0.53 -15.64
C LYS A 49 -10.49 0.38 -16.20
N ASN A 50 -10.45 0.60 -17.50
CA ASN A 50 -9.49 1.49 -18.14
C ASN A 50 -9.73 2.95 -17.76
N LEU A 51 -11.00 3.35 -17.63
CA LEU A 51 -11.37 4.69 -17.19
C LEU A 51 -11.00 4.94 -15.73
N ASP A 52 -11.27 3.97 -14.83
CA ASP A 52 -10.90 4.06 -13.43
C ASP A 52 -9.39 4.29 -13.26
N LEU A 53 -8.57 3.58 -14.03
CA LEU A 53 -7.12 3.80 -14.03
C LEU A 53 -6.73 5.18 -14.56
N THR A 54 -7.41 5.67 -15.60
CA THR A 54 -7.18 7.00 -16.17
C THR A 54 -7.55 8.10 -15.17
N ILE A 55 -8.69 7.96 -14.49
CA ILE A 55 -9.14 8.88 -13.44
C ILE A 55 -8.15 8.88 -12.28
N PHE A 56 -7.75 7.70 -11.81
CA PHE A 56 -6.79 7.55 -10.74
C PHE A 56 -5.49 8.29 -11.07
N LYS A 57 -4.92 8.09 -12.26
CA LYS A 57 -3.71 8.78 -12.71
C LYS A 57 -3.86 10.30 -12.74
N LYS A 58 -5.04 10.82 -13.13
CA LYS A 58 -5.31 12.27 -13.15
C LYS A 58 -5.57 12.86 -11.76
N MET A 59 -6.13 12.08 -10.83
CA MET A 59 -6.53 12.58 -9.50
C MET A 59 -5.43 12.47 -8.45
N VAL A 60 -4.57 11.47 -8.56
CA VAL A 60 -3.58 11.16 -7.52
C VAL A 60 -2.45 12.18 -7.47
N GLY A 61 -2.25 12.99 -8.53
CA GLY A 61 -1.20 14.01 -8.56
C GLY A 61 0.21 13.40 -8.47
N ILE A 62 0.42 12.24 -9.09
CA ILE A 62 1.72 11.58 -9.21
C ILE A 62 2.08 11.51 -10.71
N GLU A 63 3.27 11.99 -11.05
CA GLU A 63 3.79 11.98 -12.40
C GLU A 63 5.18 11.34 -12.43
N ALA A 64 5.47 10.60 -13.49
CA ALA A 64 6.78 10.07 -13.81
C ALA A 64 7.20 10.63 -15.18
N PRO A 65 7.82 11.84 -15.24
CA PRO A 65 8.18 12.47 -16.50
C PRO A 65 9.33 11.77 -17.22
N ASP A 66 10.12 11.00 -16.52
CA ASP A 66 11.19 10.14 -17.04
C ASP A 66 11.39 8.91 -16.12
N ASP A 67 12.32 8.02 -16.50
CA ASP A 67 12.56 6.75 -15.82
C ASP A 67 13.11 6.90 -14.38
N TYR A 68 13.61 8.07 -14.01
CA TYR A 68 14.29 8.32 -12.74
C TYR A 68 13.65 9.40 -11.89
N THR A 69 12.60 10.05 -12.41
CA THR A 69 11.94 11.17 -11.72
C THR A 69 10.51 10.83 -11.36
N LEU A 70 10.17 10.99 -10.09
CA LEU A 70 8.80 10.86 -9.58
C LEU A 70 8.38 12.17 -8.94
N VAL A 71 7.30 12.77 -9.44
CA VAL A 71 6.79 14.06 -8.96
C VAL A 71 5.47 13.85 -8.23
N TYR A 72 5.39 14.37 -7.02
CA TYR A 72 4.17 14.38 -6.21
C TYR A 72 3.60 15.80 -6.13
N HIS A 73 2.36 15.98 -6.59
CA HIS A 73 1.61 17.23 -6.48
C HIS A 73 0.73 17.19 -5.23
N CYS A 74 1.18 17.84 -4.17
CA CYS A 74 0.40 17.93 -2.93
C CYS A 74 -0.70 18.98 -3.06
N THR A 75 -1.88 18.72 -2.47
CA THR A 75 -3.01 19.66 -2.45
C THR A 75 -2.76 20.90 -1.60
N SER A 76 -1.79 20.82 -0.68
CA SER A 76 -1.31 21.92 0.14
C SER A 76 0.16 21.71 0.51
N PRO A 77 0.92 22.78 0.84
CA PRO A 77 2.30 22.63 1.29
C PRO A 77 2.40 21.77 2.56
N MET A 78 3.23 20.72 2.51
CA MET A 78 3.45 19.80 3.64
C MET A 78 4.95 19.63 3.87
N ALA A 79 5.48 20.30 4.91
CA ALA A 79 6.90 20.22 5.25
C ALA A 79 7.37 18.81 5.65
N TYR A 80 6.44 17.98 6.13
CA TYR A 80 6.70 16.60 6.54
C TYR A 80 6.51 15.57 5.41
N PHE A 81 6.15 15.99 4.19
CA PHE A 81 5.91 15.06 3.07
C PHE A 81 7.09 14.09 2.83
N PRO A 82 8.38 14.51 2.90
CA PRO A 82 9.49 13.59 2.72
C PRO A 82 9.50 12.42 3.72
N THR A 83 8.98 12.61 4.94
CA THR A 83 8.89 11.53 5.93
C THR A 83 7.79 10.50 5.58
N LEU A 84 6.80 10.88 4.77
CA LEU A 84 5.77 9.96 4.29
C LEU A 84 6.35 8.88 3.36
N ALA A 85 7.46 9.17 2.67
CA ALA A 85 8.14 8.20 1.82
C ALA A 85 8.70 6.99 2.60
N THR A 86 8.80 7.08 3.94
CA THR A 86 9.18 5.97 4.81
C THR A 86 8.03 5.04 5.17
N TYR A 87 6.80 5.40 4.84
CA TYR A 87 5.63 4.57 5.09
C TYR A 87 5.41 3.55 3.97
N ASN A 88 4.95 2.37 4.34
CA ASN A 88 4.75 1.25 3.43
C ASN A 88 3.76 1.53 2.28
N CYS A 89 2.83 2.47 2.45
CA CYS A 89 1.89 2.86 1.41
C CYS A 89 2.56 3.55 0.19
N LEU A 90 3.79 4.05 0.36
CA LEU A 90 4.59 4.66 -0.72
C LEU A 90 5.75 3.76 -1.18
N TYR A 91 5.87 2.55 -0.66
CA TYR A 91 6.90 1.63 -1.13
C TYR A 91 6.62 1.19 -2.57
N PRO A 92 7.64 1.17 -3.43
CA PRO A 92 7.47 0.72 -4.80
C PRO A 92 7.12 -0.76 -4.85
N ALA A 93 6.12 -1.11 -5.65
CA ALA A 93 5.79 -2.50 -5.96
C ALA A 93 6.48 -2.90 -7.27
N SER A 94 7.01 -4.13 -7.34
CA SER A 94 7.62 -4.62 -8.56
C SER A 94 6.56 -4.93 -9.62
N HIS A 95 6.61 -4.21 -10.74
CA HIS A 95 5.73 -4.44 -11.89
C HIS A 95 5.89 -5.87 -12.43
N ASP A 96 7.13 -6.33 -12.62
CA ASP A 96 7.42 -7.66 -13.17
C ASP A 96 6.90 -8.78 -12.25
N LEU A 97 6.95 -8.58 -10.94
CA LEU A 97 6.40 -9.55 -9.99
C LEU A 97 4.87 -9.58 -10.07
N ILE A 98 4.23 -8.42 -10.21
CA ILE A 98 2.77 -8.32 -10.37
C ILE A 98 2.34 -8.96 -11.69
N GLU A 99 3.05 -8.73 -12.79
CA GLU A 99 2.76 -9.39 -14.07
C GLU A 99 2.91 -10.91 -13.98
N LYS A 100 3.95 -11.39 -13.30
CA LYS A 100 4.22 -12.82 -13.12
C LYS A 100 3.16 -13.54 -12.29
N LEU A 101 2.68 -12.92 -11.22
CA LEU A 101 1.80 -13.56 -10.24
C LEU A 101 0.32 -13.15 -10.38
N GLY A 102 0.03 -12.09 -11.11
CA GLY A 102 -1.24 -11.40 -11.06
C GLY A 102 -1.41 -10.62 -9.74
N VAL A 103 -2.42 -9.77 -9.66
CA VAL A 103 -2.70 -8.95 -8.47
C VAL A 103 -2.96 -9.81 -7.24
N ASP A 104 -3.81 -10.84 -7.38
CA ASP A 104 -4.16 -11.73 -6.26
C ASP A 104 -2.96 -12.53 -5.78
N GLY A 105 -2.12 -13.03 -6.71
CA GLY A 105 -0.89 -13.72 -6.37
C GLY A 105 0.15 -12.82 -5.70
N PHE A 106 0.24 -11.56 -6.13
CA PHE A 106 1.10 -10.56 -5.48
C PHE A 106 0.63 -10.25 -4.05
N LEU A 107 -0.67 -10.08 -3.83
CA LEU A 107 -1.23 -9.84 -2.50
C LEU A 107 -1.12 -11.06 -1.56
N ALA A 108 -1.05 -12.25 -2.12
CA ALA A 108 -0.86 -13.50 -1.38
C ALA A 108 0.62 -13.94 -1.28
N CYS A 109 1.57 -13.07 -1.64
CA CYS A 109 2.98 -13.37 -1.54
C CYS A 109 3.39 -13.75 -0.12
N THR A 110 4.21 -14.78 -0.04
CA THR A 110 4.86 -15.23 1.19
C THR A 110 6.36 -14.91 1.13
N TYR A 111 7.07 -15.10 2.23
CA TYR A 111 8.50 -14.75 2.31
C TYR A 111 9.40 -15.51 1.32
N ASP A 112 8.96 -16.64 0.83
CA ASP A 112 9.70 -17.53 -0.07
C ASP A 112 9.48 -17.24 -1.57
N ASN A 113 8.43 -16.48 -1.91
CA ASN A 113 8.13 -16.14 -3.31
C ASN A 113 8.07 -14.62 -3.61
N MET A 114 8.21 -13.77 -2.59
CA MET A 114 8.32 -12.32 -2.79
C MET A 114 9.74 -11.92 -3.24
N TRP A 115 9.84 -10.79 -3.90
CA TRP A 115 11.12 -10.20 -4.26
C TRP A 115 11.55 -9.14 -3.24
N TYR A 116 12.83 -9.12 -2.95
CA TYR A 116 13.41 -8.25 -1.93
C TYR A 116 14.33 -7.20 -2.58
N ASN A 117 14.13 -5.93 -2.24
CA ASN A 117 15.01 -4.83 -2.61
C ASN A 117 15.74 -4.21 -1.39
N GLY A 118 15.51 -4.74 -0.20
CA GLY A 118 16.10 -4.28 1.04
C GLY A 118 17.42 -4.97 1.37
N CYS A 119 18.07 -4.50 2.45
CA CYS A 119 19.37 -5.04 2.91
C CYS A 119 19.29 -6.45 3.51
N TYR A 120 18.09 -6.93 3.84
CA TYR A 120 17.84 -8.28 4.33
C TYR A 120 16.73 -8.96 3.55
N THR A 121 16.80 -10.29 3.49
CA THR A 121 15.75 -11.17 3.00
C THR A 121 15.23 -12.04 4.15
N ILE A 122 13.94 -12.38 4.17
CA ILE A 122 13.41 -13.33 5.15
C ILE A 122 13.76 -14.74 4.67
N THR A 123 14.56 -15.46 5.43
CA THR A 123 14.98 -16.84 5.10
C THR A 123 14.22 -17.89 5.90
N THR A 124 13.64 -17.49 7.03
CA THR A 124 12.79 -18.36 7.85
C THR A 124 11.64 -17.55 8.43
N TYR A 125 10.46 -18.11 8.37
CA TYR A 125 9.28 -17.56 9.03
C TYR A 125 8.47 -18.67 9.67
N VAL A 126 8.42 -18.69 10.98
CA VAL A 126 7.57 -19.58 11.77
C VAL A 126 6.51 -18.71 12.45
N ASN A 127 5.26 -18.92 12.03
CA ASN A 127 4.14 -18.11 12.54
C ASN A 127 4.07 -18.12 14.07
N ALA A 128 3.87 -16.94 14.67
CA ALA A 128 3.82 -16.73 16.11
C ALA A 128 5.07 -17.21 16.91
N ASN A 129 6.19 -17.46 16.24
CA ASN A 129 7.43 -17.92 16.87
C ASN A 129 8.60 -17.01 16.49
N GLU A 130 9.10 -17.12 15.25
CA GLU A 130 10.28 -16.37 14.83
C GLU A 130 10.29 -15.98 13.37
N LYS A 131 11.04 -14.90 13.07
CA LYS A 131 11.49 -14.53 11.72
C LYS A 131 12.99 -14.43 11.71
N VAL A 132 13.63 -15.07 10.74
CA VAL A 132 15.07 -14.91 10.49
C VAL A 132 15.25 -14.12 9.21
N LEU A 133 15.95 -13.01 9.34
CA LEU A 133 16.38 -12.17 8.24
C LEU A 133 17.86 -12.44 8.00
N THR A 134 18.25 -12.67 6.75
CA THR A 134 19.64 -12.88 6.34
C THR A 134 20.06 -11.78 5.39
N LYS A 135 21.32 -11.37 5.48
CA LYS A 135 21.92 -10.36 4.61
C LYS A 135 21.62 -10.64 3.15
N ASN A 136 21.11 -9.63 2.44
CA ASN A 136 20.83 -9.71 1.01
C ASN A 136 22.11 -9.44 0.22
N PRO A 137 22.69 -10.43 -0.47
CA PRO A 137 23.95 -10.23 -1.21
C PRO A 137 23.79 -9.35 -2.45
N LEU A 138 22.54 -9.10 -2.88
CA LEU A 138 22.21 -8.26 -4.04
C LEU A 138 21.86 -6.81 -3.64
N TYR A 139 21.90 -6.49 -2.35
CA TYR A 139 21.63 -5.13 -1.91
C TYR A 139 22.73 -4.19 -2.36
N TRP A 140 22.33 -3.04 -2.91
CA TRP A 140 23.26 -2.07 -3.51
C TRP A 140 24.23 -1.41 -2.50
N ASP A 141 23.81 -1.26 -1.25
CA ASP A 141 24.59 -0.63 -0.18
C ASP A 141 24.98 -1.68 0.89
N THR A 142 26.03 -2.41 0.59
CA THR A 142 26.50 -3.49 1.46
C THR A 142 27.12 -2.98 2.78
N ASP A 143 27.57 -1.73 2.81
CA ASP A 143 28.24 -1.15 3.98
C ASP A 143 27.24 -0.79 5.08
N CYS A 144 25.97 -0.56 4.72
CA CYS A 144 24.88 -0.34 5.68
C CYS A 144 24.38 -1.62 6.35
N THR A 145 24.82 -2.81 5.90
CA THR A 145 24.34 -4.08 6.44
C THR A 145 25.35 -4.64 7.45
N LEU A 146 25.15 -4.31 8.73
CA LEU A 146 26.12 -4.60 9.80
C LEU A 146 26.10 -6.07 10.26
N PHE A 147 24.91 -6.70 10.27
CA PHE A 147 24.75 -8.07 10.75
C PHE A 147 24.54 -9.05 9.61
N ASP A 148 25.10 -10.25 9.72
CA ASP A 148 24.88 -11.32 8.74
C ASP A 148 23.46 -11.87 8.81
N SER A 149 22.89 -11.90 10.01
CA SER A 149 21.51 -12.29 10.26
C SER A 149 20.91 -11.55 11.45
N VAL A 150 19.58 -11.38 11.42
CA VAL A 150 18.78 -10.83 12.53
C VAL A 150 17.60 -11.78 12.77
N THR A 151 17.47 -12.25 13.99
CA THR A 151 16.36 -13.12 14.39
C THR A 151 15.38 -12.36 15.26
N TYR A 152 14.14 -12.24 14.79
CA TYR A 152 13.04 -11.71 15.59
C TYR A 152 12.29 -12.85 16.26
N LYS A 153 12.33 -12.91 17.60
CA LYS A 153 11.50 -13.85 18.39
C LYS A 153 10.17 -13.18 18.74
N MET A 154 9.07 -13.86 18.49
CA MET A 154 7.73 -13.37 18.81
C MET A 154 7.36 -13.84 20.22
N VAL A 155 7.54 -12.96 21.20
CA VAL A 155 7.25 -13.23 22.63
C VAL A 155 6.07 -12.37 23.05
N GLU A 156 4.95 -12.99 23.42
CA GLU A 156 3.72 -12.26 23.79
C GLU A 156 3.89 -11.45 25.08
N SER A 157 4.58 -12.02 26.08
CA SER A 157 4.80 -11.36 27.35
C SER A 157 6.08 -10.53 27.33
N LYS A 158 5.94 -9.24 27.60
CA LYS A 158 7.09 -8.33 27.72
C LYS A 158 7.98 -8.64 28.92
N ASP A 159 7.42 -9.20 29.99
CA ASP A 159 8.20 -9.61 31.17
C ASP A 159 9.05 -10.84 30.84
N VAL A 160 8.53 -11.78 30.05
CA VAL A 160 9.31 -12.92 29.52
C VAL A 160 10.41 -12.43 28.59
N ALA A 161 10.11 -11.49 27.69
CA ALA A 161 11.13 -10.89 26.83
C ALA A 161 12.25 -10.22 27.65
N PHE A 162 11.89 -9.53 28.74
CA PHE A 162 12.87 -8.93 29.63
C PHE A 162 13.76 -9.98 30.35
N GLN A 163 13.18 -11.10 30.81
CA GLN A 163 13.94 -12.21 31.37
C GLN A 163 14.89 -12.84 30.34
N MET A 164 14.45 -13.00 29.08
CA MET A 164 15.30 -13.51 27.99
C MET A 164 16.47 -12.56 27.72
N PHE A 165 16.24 -11.24 27.75
CA PHE A 165 17.31 -10.25 27.63
C PHE A 165 18.31 -10.35 28.79
N GLN A 166 17.83 -10.45 30.01
CA GLN A 166 18.69 -10.62 31.20
C GLN A 166 19.51 -11.94 31.19
N ALA A 167 18.93 -12.98 30.56
CA ALA A 167 19.60 -14.27 30.37
C ALA A 167 20.58 -14.28 29.18
N GLY A 168 20.63 -13.21 28.38
CA GLY A 168 21.47 -13.12 27.18
C GLY A 168 20.96 -13.95 26.00
N GLU A 169 19.66 -14.29 25.99
CA GLU A 169 19.04 -15.05 24.89
C GLU A 169 18.59 -14.15 23.73
N VAL A 170 18.46 -12.85 23.97
CA VAL A 170 18.16 -11.81 23.00
C VAL A 170 19.00 -10.57 23.27
N ASP A 171 19.37 -9.85 22.22
CA ASP A 171 20.28 -8.71 22.26
C ASP A 171 19.54 -7.37 22.39
N ASP A 172 18.26 -7.33 21.97
CA ASP A 172 17.43 -6.12 21.98
C ASP A 172 15.98 -6.45 22.34
N ILE A 173 15.36 -5.55 23.14
CA ILE A 173 13.95 -5.63 23.52
C ILE A 173 13.32 -4.24 23.64
N THR A 174 12.01 -4.17 23.55
CA THR A 174 11.27 -2.96 23.93
C THR A 174 10.94 -2.99 25.42
N LEU A 175 11.51 -2.05 26.17
CA LEU A 175 11.22 -1.89 27.60
C LEU A 175 9.79 -1.38 27.84
N THR A 176 9.23 -1.77 28.98
CA THR A 176 7.99 -1.22 29.52
C THR A 176 8.29 -0.34 30.71
N GLU A 177 7.32 0.47 31.13
CA GLU A 177 7.46 1.31 32.32
C GLU A 177 7.82 0.49 33.58
N SER A 178 7.28 -0.73 33.73
CA SER A 178 7.58 -1.66 34.82
C SER A 178 9.03 -2.18 34.84
N ASN A 179 9.74 -2.13 33.72
CA ASN A 179 11.12 -2.59 33.59
C ASN A 179 12.16 -1.47 33.81
N LEU A 180 11.69 -0.23 34.03
CA LEU A 180 12.55 0.94 34.20
C LEU A 180 12.90 1.23 35.69
N HIS A 181 12.45 0.37 36.62
CA HIS A 181 12.63 0.55 38.09
C HIS A 181 13.49 -0.53 38.71
#